data_771bafde94dfe728c5fb2358d80db7d6
#
_entry.id   771bafde94dfe728c5fb2358d80db7d6
#
_cell.length_a   1.000
_cell.length_b   1.000
_cell.length_c   1.000
_cell.angle_alpha   90.00
_cell.angle_beta   90.00
_cell.angle_gamma   90.00
#
_symmetry.space_group_name_H-M   'P 1'
#
loop_
_entity.id
_entity.type
_entity.pdbx_description
1 polymer ?
#
loop_
_entity_poly.entity_id
_entity_poly.type
_entity_poly.pdbx_seq_one_letter_code
_entity_poly.pdbx_strand_id
1 'polypeptide(L)'
;MLILRGAPALSAFRHSKLLEQLSQKVPAVSGLYAEFAHFAEVTGVLTGDEQQVLARLLKYGPSVPVQEPTGRLFLVLPRFGTISPWSSKASDIARNCGLAKIQRLERGIAFYVAGQFSDAEARLIADGLHDRMTQIVLGNLEQAAGLFSHAEPKPLTAIDVLGGGRAALELSLIHI
;
A
#
# COMPACT_ATOMS: atom_id res chain seq x y z
N MET A 1 -10.51 6.95 -9.54
CA MET A 1 -9.57 5.87 -9.21
C MET A 1 -10.21 4.53 -9.58
N LEU A 2 -9.45 3.63 -10.20
CA LEU A 2 -9.85 2.26 -10.48
C LEU A 2 -9.14 1.32 -9.51
N ILE A 3 -9.87 0.35 -8.95
CA ILE A 3 -9.33 -0.65 -8.02
C ILE A 3 -9.41 -2.02 -8.70
N LEU A 4 -8.31 -2.74 -8.72
CA LEU A 4 -8.19 -4.03 -9.39
C LEU A 4 -7.56 -5.06 -8.44
N ARG A 5 -8.26 -6.17 -8.22
CA ARG A 5 -7.69 -7.32 -7.51
C ARG A 5 -6.63 -7.98 -8.38
N GLY A 6 -5.54 -8.37 -7.76
CA GLY A 6 -4.44 -9.06 -8.41
C GLY A 6 -4.32 -10.52 -7.99
N ALA A 7 -3.21 -11.13 -8.37
CA ALA A 7 -2.88 -12.50 -7.97
C ALA A 7 -2.51 -12.57 -6.47
N PRO A 8 -2.51 -13.77 -5.87
CA PRO A 8 -1.97 -13.99 -4.54
C PRO A 8 -0.56 -13.40 -4.39
N ALA A 9 -0.31 -12.65 -3.31
CA ALA A 9 0.93 -11.89 -3.13
C ALA A 9 2.06 -12.69 -2.48
N LEU A 10 1.73 -13.79 -1.80
CA LEU A 10 2.67 -14.60 -1.04
C LEU A 10 2.83 -16.00 -1.65
N SER A 11 4.08 -16.47 -1.73
CA SER A 11 4.35 -17.89 -1.96
C SER A 11 3.93 -18.73 -0.75
N ALA A 12 3.70 -20.02 -0.92
CA ALA A 12 3.31 -20.92 0.16
C ALA A 12 4.25 -20.83 1.38
N PHE A 13 5.56 -20.76 1.15
CA PHE A 13 6.55 -20.63 2.21
C PHE A 13 6.40 -19.31 2.98
N ARG A 14 6.29 -18.17 2.26
CA ARG A 14 6.12 -16.86 2.89
C ARG A 14 4.81 -16.75 3.66
N HIS A 15 3.75 -17.32 3.10
CA HIS A 15 2.44 -17.40 3.74
C HIS A 15 2.53 -18.13 5.08
N SER A 16 3.06 -19.36 5.08
CA SER A 16 3.18 -20.19 6.31
C SER A 16 4.03 -19.49 7.37
N LYS A 17 5.18 -18.93 6.98
CA LYS A 17 6.06 -18.19 7.89
C LYS A 17 5.38 -16.96 8.50
N LEU A 18 4.67 -16.18 7.69
CA LEU A 18 3.99 -14.97 8.17
C LEU A 18 2.81 -15.33 9.09
N LEU A 19 2.02 -16.35 8.73
CA LEU A 19 0.93 -16.86 9.56
C LEU A 19 1.44 -17.31 10.93
N GLU A 20 2.53 -18.08 10.97
CA GLU A 20 3.17 -18.51 12.21
C GLU A 20 3.60 -17.32 13.07
N GLN A 21 4.26 -16.32 12.48
CA GLN A 21 4.70 -15.12 13.19
C GLN A 21 3.53 -14.31 13.76
N LEU A 22 2.43 -14.20 13.02
CA LEU A 22 1.23 -13.50 13.48
C LEU A 22 0.53 -14.27 14.60
N SER A 23 0.39 -15.59 14.48
CA SER A 23 -0.24 -16.45 15.50
C SER A 23 0.57 -16.49 16.79
N GLN A 24 1.90 -16.40 16.73
CA GLN A 24 2.74 -16.26 17.93
C GLN A 24 2.48 -14.95 18.68
N LYS A 25 2.24 -13.85 17.97
CA LYS A 25 1.95 -12.54 18.57
C LYS A 25 0.50 -12.40 19.02
N VAL A 26 -0.42 -12.95 18.23
CA VAL A 26 -1.87 -12.89 18.45
C VAL A 26 -2.45 -14.30 18.24
N PRO A 27 -2.58 -15.10 19.30
CA PRO A 27 -3.06 -16.50 19.19
C PRO A 27 -4.45 -16.66 18.57
N ALA A 28 -5.26 -15.58 18.58
CA ALA A 28 -6.58 -15.57 17.97
C ALA A 28 -6.56 -15.57 16.43
N VAL A 29 -5.39 -15.37 15.78
CA VAL A 29 -5.25 -15.46 14.33
C VAL A 29 -5.31 -16.91 13.91
N SER A 30 -6.34 -17.25 13.11
CA SER A 30 -6.60 -18.61 12.62
C SER A 30 -6.29 -18.81 11.13
N GLY A 31 -6.13 -17.72 10.36
CA GLY A 31 -5.85 -17.81 8.94
C GLY A 31 -5.37 -16.49 8.36
N LEU A 32 -4.72 -16.61 7.21
CA LEU A 32 -4.19 -15.49 6.45
C LEU A 32 -4.41 -15.74 4.96
N TYR A 33 -4.87 -14.73 4.24
CA TYR A 33 -4.82 -14.69 2.78
C TYR A 33 -4.25 -13.34 2.35
N ALA A 34 -3.48 -13.30 1.28
CA ALA A 34 -2.88 -12.08 0.79
C ALA A 34 -2.89 -12.04 -0.73
N GLU A 35 -3.37 -10.94 -1.30
CA GLU A 35 -3.36 -10.69 -2.74
C GLU A 35 -2.82 -9.29 -3.05
N PHE A 36 -2.32 -9.11 -4.26
CA PHE A 36 -1.99 -7.77 -4.75
C PHE A 36 -3.29 -6.98 -4.97
N ALA A 37 -3.27 -5.74 -4.56
CA ALA A 37 -4.29 -4.75 -4.89
C ALA A 37 -3.65 -3.65 -5.74
N HIS A 38 -4.22 -3.38 -6.92
CA HIS A 38 -3.72 -2.37 -7.82
C HIS A 38 -4.69 -1.19 -7.87
N PHE A 39 -4.13 -0.01 -7.87
CA PHE A 39 -4.84 1.25 -7.89
C PHE A 39 -4.39 2.03 -9.12
N ALA A 40 -5.33 2.47 -9.94
CA ALA A 40 -5.05 3.25 -11.13
C ALA A 40 -5.71 4.62 -11.04
N GLU A 41 -4.92 5.67 -11.17
CA GLU A 41 -5.39 7.01 -11.44
C GLU A 41 -5.67 7.12 -12.94
N VAL A 42 -6.91 7.41 -13.30
CA VAL A 42 -7.36 7.46 -14.70
C VAL A 42 -8.03 8.79 -15.00
N THR A 43 -7.77 9.34 -16.21
CA THR A 43 -8.37 10.59 -16.68
C THR A 43 -9.74 10.39 -17.35
N GLY A 44 -10.17 9.13 -17.54
CA GLY A 44 -11.45 8.82 -18.18
C GLY A 44 -11.76 7.32 -18.11
N VAL A 45 -12.88 6.93 -18.69
CA VAL A 45 -13.31 5.53 -18.76
C VAL A 45 -12.41 4.77 -19.74
N LEU A 46 -11.87 3.63 -19.29
CA LEU A 46 -11.10 2.73 -20.15
C LEU A 46 -12.04 1.95 -21.08
N THR A 47 -11.65 1.81 -22.33
CA THR A 47 -12.33 0.93 -23.29
C THR A 47 -12.16 -0.55 -22.91
N GLY A 48 -12.95 -1.44 -23.50
CA GLY A 48 -12.80 -2.88 -23.29
C GLY A 48 -11.41 -3.41 -23.62
N ASP A 49 -10.82 -2.93 -24.71
CA ASP A 49 -9.46 -3.31 -25.13
C ASP A 49 -8.41 -2.80 -24.15
N GLU A 50 -8.52 -1.54 -23.72
CA GLU A 50 -7.62 -0.96 -22.71
C GLU A 50 -7.70 -1.74 -21.38
N GLN A 51 -8.91 -2.15 -20.96
CA GLN A 51 -9.10 -2.97 -19.75
C GLN A 51 -8.44 -4.35 -19.89
N GLN A 52 -8.56 -5.00 -21.06
CA GLN A 52 -7.90 -6.27 -21.34
C GLN A 52 -6.37 -6.17 -21.33
N VAL A 53 -5.82 -5.10 -21.92
CA VAL A 53 -4.37 -4.83 -21.88
C VAL A 53 -3.92 -4.64 -20.44
N LEU A 54 -4.62 -3.80 -19.67
CA LEU A 54 -4.31 -3.57 -18.26
C LEU A 54 -4.37 -4.86 -17.43
N ALA A 55 -5.41 -5.67 -17.61
CA ALA A 55 -5.56 -6.94 -16.91
C ALA A 55 -4.41 -7.93 -17.20
N ARG A 56 -3.93 -7.96 -18.46
CA ARG A 56 -2.76 -8.77 -18.85
C ARG A 56 -1.46 -8.26 -18.21
N LEU A 57 -1.25 -6.95 -18.19
CA LEU A 57 -0.08 -6.33 -17.56
C LEU A 57 -0.01 -6.59 -16.07
N LEU A 58 -1.16 -6.65 -15.40
CA LEU A 58 -1.24 -6.86 -13.95
C LEU A 58 -1.31 -8.35 -13.53
N LYS A 59 -1.22 -9.26 -14.49
CA LYS A 59 -1.20 -10.70 -14.23
C LYS A 59 0.21 -11.19 -13.96
N TYR A 60 0.61 -11.22 -12.70
CA TYR A 60 1.91 -11.69 -12.23
C TYR A 60 1.79 -12.16 -10.78
N GLY A 61 2.84 -12.73 -10.23
CA GLY A 61 2.89 -13.21 -8.84
C GLY A 61 3.09 -14.72 -8.74
N PRO A 62 3.05 -15.27 -7.53
CA PRO A 62 3.15 -16.72 -7.32
C PRO A 62 1.98 -17.47 -7.96
N SER A 63 2.27 -18.66 -8.51
CA SER A 63 1.24 -19.59 -9.00
C SER A 63 0.58 -20.32 -7.83
N VAL A 64 -0.28 -19.60 -7.11
CA VAL A 64 -1.08 -20.12 -6.00
C VAL A 64 -2.55 -19.92 -6.35
N PRO A 65 -3.45 -20.85 -5.98
CA PRO A 65 -4.88 -20.67 -6.23
C PRO A 65 -5.42 -19.37 -5.60
N VAL A 66 -6.22 -18.65 -6.38
CA VAL A 66 -6.97 -17.49 -5.88
C VAL A 66 -8.05 -18.01 -4.93
N GLN A 67 -8.18 -17.35 -3.78
CA GLN A 67 -9.20 -17.67 -2.78
C GLN A 67 -10.16 -16.50 -2.62
N GLU A 68 -11.37 -16.80 -2.16
CA GLU A 68 -12.26 -15.74 -1.69
C GLU A 68 -11.74 -15.19 -0.36
N PRO A 69 -11.58 -13.86 -0.26
CA PRO A 69 -11.06 -13.26 0.96
C PRO A 69 -12.00 -13.46 2.14
N THR A 70 -11.46 -13.93 3.25
CA THR A 70 -12.20 -14.08 4.51
C THR A 70 -11.42 -13.45 5.65
N GLY A 71 -12.11 -12.75 6.56
CA GLY A 71 -11.50 -12.09 7.70
C GLY A 71 -11.38 -10.56 7.57
N ARG A 72 -10.67 -9.96 8.50
CA ARG A 72 -10.46 -8.50 8.54
C ARG A 72 -9.39 -8.08 7.54
N LEU A 73 -9.67 -7.05 6.77
CA LEU A 73 -8.74 -6.48 5.80
C LEU A 73 -7.70 -5.59 6.50
N PHE A 74 -6.44 -5.80 6.11
CA PHE A 74 -5.30 -4.93 6.37
C PHE A 74 -4.67 -4.60 5.02
N LEU A 75 -4.97 -3.43 4.48
CA LEU A 75 -4.46 -2.98 3.19
C LEU A 75 -3.13 -2.25 3.39
N VAL A 76 -2.04 -2.89 3.01
CA VAL A 76 -0.69 -2.33 3.10
C VAL A 76 -0.35 -1.60 1.81
N LEU A 77 -0.05 -0.31 1.90
CA LEU A 77 0.22 0.59 0.78
C LEU A 77 1.52 1.37 1.00
N PRO A 78 2.14 1.90 -0.06
CA PRO A 78 3.13 2.96 0.08
C PRO A 78 2.55 4.16 0.83
N ARG A 79 3.38 4.90 1.55
CA ARG A 79 2.95 6.11 2.27
C ARG A 79 2.39 7.14 1.29
N PHE A 80 1.33 7.81 1.69
CA PHE A 80 0.76 8.92 0.91
C PHE A 80 1.80 10.01 0.67
N GLY A 81 1.73 10.65 -0.48
CA GLY A 81 2.71 11.65 -0.90
C GLY A 81 4.01 11.09 -1.46
N THR A 82 4.16 9.75 -1.53
CA THR A 82 5.33 9.11 -2.15
C THR A 82 4.94 8.37 -3.43
N ILE A 83 5.90 8.16 -4.32
CA ILE A 83 5.77 7.34 -5.51
C ILE A 83 6.65 6.12 -5.32
N SER A 84 6.05 4.91 -5.32
CA SER A 84 6.85 3.70 -5.15
C SER A 84 7.72 3.42 -6.38
N PRO A 85 8.88 2.77 -6.24
CA PRO A 85 9.70 2.36 -7.38
C PRO A 85 8.94 1.44 -8.35
N TRP A 86 8.01 0.64 -7.84
CA TRP A 86 7.11 -0.18 -8.67
C TRP A 86 6.18 0.70 -9.51
N SER A 87 5.60 1.74 -8.91
CA SER A 87 4.68 2.66 -9.56
C SER A 87 5.28 3.33 -10.79
N SER A 88 6.50 3.87 -10.66
CA SER A 88 7.19 4.51 -11.78
C SER A 88 7.33 3.57 -12.97
N LYS A 89 7.82 2.34 -12.71
CA LYS A 89 7.99 1.32 -13.77
C LYS A 89 6.65 0.87 -14.37
N ALA A 90 5.66 0.59 -13.54
CA ALA A 90 4.36 0.11 -13.99
C ALA A 90 3.62 1.17 -14.82
N SER A 91 3.68 2.43 -14.40
CA SER A 91 3.06 3.54 -15.12
C SER A 91 3.71 3.77 -16.50
N ASP A 92 5.04 3.66 -16.57
CA ASP A 92 5.78 3.77 -17.83
C ASP A 92 5.43 2.61 -18.78
N ILE A 93 5.37 1.37 -18.26
CA ILE A 93 4.98 0.20 -19.05
C ILE A 93 3.54 0.37 -19.57
N ALA A 94 2.61 0.79 -18.72
CA ALA A 94 1.22 1.01 -19.12
C ALA A 94 1.12 2.04 -20.24
N ARG A 95 1.85 3.16 -20.15
CA ARG A 95 1.91 4.19 -21.18
C ARG A 95 2.46 3.66 -22.50
N ASN A 96 3.56 2.89 -22.44
CA ASN A 96 4.18 2.26 -23.63
C ASN A 96 3.28 1.20 -24.28
N CYS A 97 2.36 0.60 -23.52
CA CYS A 97 1.33 -0.32 -24.03
C CYS A 97 0.07 0.40 -24.54
N GLY A 98 0.10 1.72 -24.72
CA GLY A 98 -1.01 2.50 -25.28
C GLY A 98 -2.09 2.91 -24.26
N LEU A 99 -1.88 2.71 -22.97
CA LEU A 99 -2.83 3.07 -21.92
C LEU A 99 -2.67 4.55 -21.49
N ALA A 100 -2.80 5.48 -22.43
CA ALA A 100 -2.57 6.91 -22.22
C ALA A 100 -3.50 7.55 -21.16
N LYS A 101 -4.65 6.96 -20.91
CA LYS A 101 -5.60 7.41 -19.88
C LYS A 101 -5.15 7.10 -18.46
N ILE A 102 -4.19 6.20 -18.29
CA ILE A 102 -3.63 5.87 -16.98
C ILE A 102 -2.51 6.86 -16.65
N GLN A 103 -2.75 7.70 -15.66
CA GLN A 103 -1.76 8.68 -15.18
C GLN A 103 -0.73 8.01 -14.29
N ARG A 104 -1.21 7.19 -13.37
CA ARG A 104 -0.37 6.52 -12.39
C ARG A 104 -0.98 5.18 -11.98
N LEU A 105 -0.12 4.18 -11.86
CA LEU A 105 -0.42 2.89 -11.25
C LEU A 105 0.30 2.78 -9.91
N GLU A 106 -0.40 2.32 -8.89
CA GLU A 106 0.19 1.93 -7.61
C GLU A 106 -0.24 0.52 -7.23
N ARG A 107 0.57 -0.11 -6.38
CA ARG A 107 0.32 -1.45 -5.89
C ARG A 107 0.43 -1.50 -4.38
N GLY A 108 -0.54 -2.16 -3.77
CA GLY A 108 -0.50 -2.58 -2.38
C GLY A 108 -0.63 -4.09 -2.24
N ILE A 109 -0.69 -4.54 -1.00
CA ILE A 109 -1.03 -5.90 -0.63
C ILE A 109 -2.22 -5.84 0.30
N ALA A 110 -3.30 -6.50 -0.10
CA ALA A 110 -4.47 -6.72 0.73
C ALA A 110 -4.28 -8.01 1.52
N PHE A 111 -4.06 -7.89 2.83
CA PHE A 111 -4.01 -9.02 3.76
C PHE A 111 -5.38 -9.19 4.39
N TYR A 112 -5.92 -10.39 4.33
CA TYR A 112 -7.16 -10.78 5.01
C TYR A 112 -6.80 -11.74 6.13
N VAL A 113 -7.02 -11.31 7.37
CA VAL A 113 -6.65 -12.08 8.57
C VAL A 113 -7.91 -12.60 9.23
N ALA A 114 -8.04 -13.92 9.30
CA ALA A 114 -9.14 -14.61 9.96
C ALA A 114 -8.84 -14.79 11.45
N GLY A 115 -9.87 -14.61 12.29
CA GLY A 115 -9.79 -14.74 13.75
C GLY A 115 -10.66 -13.73 14.45
N GLN A 116 -10.79 -13.90 15.76
CA GLN A 116 -11.52 -12.98 16.65
C GLN A 116 -10.50 -12.24 17.51
N PHE A 117 -10.14 -11.03 17.13
CA PHE A 117 -9.14 -10.22 17.83
C PHE A 117 -9.63 -8.79 18.06
N SER A 118 -9.19 -8.21 19.16
CA SER A 118 -9.46 -6.84 19.58
C SER A 118 -8.74 -5.82 18.69
N ASP A 119 -9.10 -4.54 18.81
CA ASP A 119 -8.40 -3.46 18.09
C ASP A 119 -6.95 -3.27 18.55
N ALA A 120 -6.62 -3.60 19.80
CA ALA A 120 -5.24 -3.61 20.26
C ALA A 120 -4.42 -4.71 19.55
N GLU A 121 -4.96 -5.92 19.45
CA GLU A 121 -4.35 -7.02 18.72
C GLU A 121 -4.27 -6.74 17.22
N ALA A 122 -5.29 -6.07 16.63
CA ALA A 122 -5.25 -5.65 15.25
C ALA A 122 -4.08 -4.69 14.96
N ARG A 123 -3.70 -3.82 15.91
CA ARG A 123 -2.51 -2.97 15.78
C ARG A 123 -1.23 -3.81 15.77
N LEU A 124 -1.12 -4.84 16.63
CA LEU A 124 0.03 -5.75 16.64
C LEU A 124 0.13 -6.54 15.32
N ILE A 125 -1.00 -6.94 14.74
CA ILE A 125 -1.05 -7.58 13.42
C ILE A 125 -0.55 -6.60 12.36
N ALA A 126 -1.10 -5.37 12.32
CA ALA A 126 -0.69 -4.34 11.37
C ALA A 126 0.81 -4.06 11.44
N ASP A 127 1.37 -3.96 12.65
CA ASP A 127 2.81 -3.75 12.88
C ASP A 127 3.67 -4.91 12.35
N GLY A 128 3.11 -6.11 12.26
CA GLY A 128 3.79 -7.28 11.68
C GLY A 128 3.68 -7.37 10.15
N LEU A 129 2.75 -6.63 9.54
CA LEU A 129 2.45 -6.72 8.11
C LEU A 129 3.14 -5.65 7.24
N HIS A 130 3.61 -4.55 7.82
CA HIS A 130 4.13 -3.43 7.06
C HIS A 130 5.44 -2.87 7.62
N ASP A 131 6.18 -2.19 6.76
CA ASP A 131 7.32 -1.36 7.13
C ASP A 131 6.83 0.05 7.46
N ARG A 132 6.95 0.45 8.73
CA ARG A 132 6.53 1.77 9.23
C ARG A 132 7.23 2.95 8.56
N MET A 133 8.42 2.74 7.98
CA MET A 133 9.17 3.81 7.32
C MET A 133 8.60 4.15 5.94
N THR A 134 8.14 3.14 5.21
CA THR A 134 7.79 3.26 3.79
C THR A 134 6.33 2.97 3.48
N GLN A 135 5.59 2.39 4.43
CA GLN A 135 4.24 1.89 4.22
C GLN A 135 3.26 2.40 5.27
N ILE A 136 1.97 2.31 4.93
CA ILE A 136 0.83 2.53 5.80
C ILE A 136 -0.13 1.35 5.72
N VAL A 137 -0.97 1.18 6.74
CA VAL A 137 -2.03 0.16 6.76
C VAL A 137 -3.39 0.85 6.83
N LEU A 138 -4.29 0.47 5.93
CA LEU A 138 -5.67 0.96 5.86
C LEU A 138 -6.66 -0.18 6.09
N GLY A 139 -7.87 0.16 6.54
CA GLY A 139 -8.94 -0.81 6.82
C GLY A 139 -9.89 -1.06 5.65
N ASN A 140 -9.83 -0.25 4.59
CA ASN A 140 -10.67 -0.42 3.39
C ASN A 140 -9.92 0.03 2.13
N LEU A 141 -10.44 -0.38 0.96
CA LEU A 141 -9.82 -0.11 -0.34
C LEU A 141 -10.04 1.34 -0.80
N GLU A 142 -11.15 1.96 -0.41
CA GLU A 142 -11.54 3.31 -0.84
C GLU A 142 -10.59 4.38 -0.30
N GLN A 143 -10.06 4.17 0.90
CA GLN A 143 -9.07 5.06 1.52
C GLN A 143 -7.77 5.17 0.71
N ALA A 144 -7.51 4.20 -0.18
CA ALA A 144 -6.35 4.24 -1.10
C ALA A 144 -6.39 5.43 -2.08
N ALA A 145 -7.51 6.14 -2.20
CA ALA A 145 -7.57 7.39 -2.98
C ALA A 145 -6.51 8.41 -2.55
N GLY A 146 -6.10 8.40 -1.28
CA GLY A 146 -5.00 9.21 -0.76
C GLY A 146 -3.63 8.97 -1.43
N LEU A 147 -3.43 7.83 -2.12
CA LEU A 147 -2.21 7.57 -2.90
C LEU A 147 -1.99 8.61 -4.00
N PHE A 148 -3.06 9.14 -4.56
CA PHE A 148 -3.06 10.06 -5.69
C PHE A 148 -3.27 11.52 -5.28
N SER A 149 -3.34 11.80 -3.98
CA SER A 149 -3.40 13.18 -3.49
C SER A 149 -2.03 13.84 -3.64
N HIS A 150 -2.03 15.02 -4.23
CA HIS A 150 -0.86 15.89 -4.30
C HIS A 150 -0.96 16.91 -3.17
N ALA A 151 -0.04 16.84 -2.21
CA ALA A 151 0.13 17.89 -1.23
C ALA A 151 1.16 18.90 -1.78
N GLU A 152 0.80 20.18 -1.78
CA GLU A 152 1.79 21.22 -2.08
C GLU A 152 2.88 21.23 -0.99
N PRO A 153 4.16 21.30 -1.38
CA PRO A 153 5.24 21.41 -0.41
C PRO A 153 5.03 22.64 0.47
N LYS A 154 5.23 22.48 1.75
CA LYS A 154 5.26 23.65 2.65
C LYS A 154 6.39 24.59 2.21
N PRO A 155 6.20 25.91 2.32
CA PRO A 155 7.26 26.86 2.01
C PRO A 155 8.48 26.58 2.91
N LEU A 156 9.67 26.83 2.36
CA LEU A 156 10.91 26.73 3.13
C LEU A 156 10.86 27.74 4.28
N THR A 157 11.02 27.23 5.50
CA THR A 157 11.14 28.07 6.70
C THR A 157 12.58 28.01 7.21
N ALA A 158 13.13 29.13 7.55
CA ALA A 158 14.45 29.24 8.17
C ALA A 158 14.30 29.63 9.64
N ILE A 159 15.11 29.02 10.50
CA ILE A 159 15.20 29.39 11.92
C ILE A 159 16.55 30.05 12.12
N ASP A 160 16.52 31.33 12.54
CA ASP A 160 17.75 32.08 12.83
C ASP A 160 18.36 31.64 14.17
N VAL A 161 19.18 30.60 14.11
CA VAL A 161 19.87 30.03 15.29
C VAL A 161 20.96 30.98 15.78
N LEU A 162 21.58 31.79 14.90
CA LEU A 162 22.64 32.73 15.29
C LEU A 162 22.09 33.91 16.06
N GLY A 163 20.96 34.46 15.63
CA GLY A 163 20.30 35.58 16.32
C GLY A 163 19.46 35.13 17.52
N GLY A 164 18.76 34.00 17.42
CA GLY A 164 17.85 33.49 18.46
C GLY A 164 18.50 32.59 19.52
N GLY A 165 19.78 32.23 19.35
CA GLY A 165 20.53 31.43 20.31
C GLY A 165 19.90 30.08 20.64
N ARG A 166 19.96 29.67 21.91
CA ARG A 166 19.50 28.40 22.40
C ARG A 166 18.00 28.16 22.14
N ALA A 167 17.17 29.15 22.33
CA ALA A 167 15.71 28.99 22.11
C ALA A 167 15.37 28.71 20.65
N ALA A 168 16.05 29.32 19.70
CA ALA A 168 15.89 29.04 18.28
C ALA A 168 16.41 27.64 17.92
N LEU A 169 17.51 27.20 18.55
CA LEU A 169 18.02 25.83 18.37
C LEU A 169 17.04 24.78 18.88
N GLU A 170 16.45 24.97 20.06
CA GLU A 170 15.44 24.07 20.61
C GLU A 170 14.21 23.99 19.68
N LEU A 171 13.75 25.13 19.14
CA LEU A 171 12.67 25.13 18.15
C LEU A 171 13.05 24.37 16.88
N SER A 172 14.28 24.49 16.40
CA SER A 172 14.80 23.74 15.26
C SER A 172 14.78 22.22 15.48
N LEU A 173 15.09 21.75 16.70
CA LEU A 173 15.14 20.33 17.05
C LEU A 173 13.75 19.68 17.17
N ILE A 174 12.70 20.45 17.46
CA ILE A 174 11.32 19.93 17.52
C ILE A 174 10.85 19.40 16.16
N HIS A 175 11.42 19.91 15.08
CA HIS A 175 11.03 19.55 13.70
C HIS A 175 11.86 18.42 13.08
N ILE A 176 12.82 17.89 13.80
CA ILE A 176 13.63 16.72 13.41
C ILE A 176 13.00 15.46 13.99
#